data_d3fd60817c48920ac463d756dab8bac8
#
_entry.id   d3fd60817c48920ac463d756dab8bac8
#
_cell.length_a   1.000
_cell.length_b   1.000
_cell.length_c   1.000
_cell.angle_alpha   90.00
_cell.angle_beta   90.00
_cell.angle_gamma   90.00
#
_symmetry.space_group_name_H-M   'P 1'
#
loop_
_entity.id
_entity.type
_entity.pdbx_description
1 polymer ?
#
loop_
_entity_poly.entity_id
_entity_poly.type
_entity_poly.pdbx_seq_one_letter_code
_entity_poly.pdbx_strand_id
1 'polypeptide(L)'
;MDRLLFLDTETGGLDSRTHSLLSLGLVVWDKNDGIIYKKEVCQKLKRYSVTQEALDVNHFDISLYNPSDILTASQIHELFLSIADEYFPTMKRLPLAGHNIQFDSAFLKEMYYENKLPYDKTFATRMVDTFSLLQFLIHLDLIPAEINYSTVAFDYFNIKVNGRHTALGDSVATAELYTQLLNLIKSKLK
;
A
#
# COMPACT_ATOMS: atom_id res chain seq x y z
N MET A 1 18.55 -4.06 -1.79
CA MET A 1 17.12 -4.39 -2.02
C MET A 1 16.68 -3.59 -3.23
N ASP A 2 16.36 -4.26 -4.32
CA ASP A 2 16.07 -3.59 -5.58
C ASP A 2 14.57 -3.55 -5.89
N ARG A 3 13.76 -4.30 -5.14
CA ARG A 3 12.30 -4.34 -5.26
C ARG A 3 11.59 -4.11 -3.93
N LEU A 4 10.41 -3.48 -3.99
CA LEU A 4 9.49 -3.24 -2.88
C LEU A 4 8.07 -3.64 -3.31
N LEU A 5 7.27 -4.13 -2.35
CA LEU A 5 5.84 -4.32 -2.52
C LEU A 5 5.12 -3.15 -1.86
N PHE A 6 4.64 -2.21 -2.66
CA PHE A 6 3.78 -1.14 -2.17
C PHE A 6 2.38 -1.68 -1.93
N LEU A 7 1.84 -1.31 -0.78
CA LEU A 7 0.53 -1.66 -0.30
C LEU A 7 -0.19 -0.40 0.14
N ASP A 8 -1.45 -0.30 -0.24
CA ASP A 8 -2.43 0.63 0.30
C ASP A 8 -3.74 -0.14 0.54
N THR A 9 -4.55 0.28 1.51
CA THR A 9 -5.78 -0.43 1.87
C THR A 9 -6.95 0.53 1.99
N GLU A 10 -8.10 0.13 1.44
CA GLU A 10 -9.36 0.73 1.85
C GLU A 10 -9.94 -0.05 3.02
N THR A 11 -10.43 0.67 4.01
CA THR A 11 -10.87 0.09 5.28
C THR A 11 -12.24 0.61 5.69
N GLY A 12 -12.94 -0.17 6.52
CA GLY A 12 -14.25 0.21 7.06
C GLY A 12 -14.20 1.26 8.17
N GLY A 13 -13.01 1.71 8.57
CA GLY A 13 -12.78 2.71 9.62
C GLY A 13 -11.33 2.69 10.07
N LEU A 14 -11.01 3.30 11.21
CA LEU A 14 -9.62 3.56 11.63
C LEU A 14 -9.02 2.49 12.54
N ASP A 15 -9.81 1.60 13.13
CA ASP A 15 -9.34 0.57 14.07
C ASP A 15 -9.38 -0.81 13.42
N SER A 16 -8.23 -1.39 13.15
CA SER A 16 -8.07 -2.70 12.49
C SER A 16 -8.70 -3.87 13.26
N ARG A 17 -8.98 -3.72 14.57
CA ARG A 17 -9.61 -4.77 15.38
C ARG A 17 -11.14 -4.78 15.30
N THR A 18 -11.73 -3.68 14.89
CA THR A 18 -13.18 -3.48 14.88
C THR A 18 -13.76 -3.22 13.51
N HIS A 19 -12.95 -2.74 12.58
CA HIS A 19 -13.37 -2.44 11.21
C HIS A 19 -12.75 -3.40 10.20
N SER A 20 -13.47 -3.59 9.10
CA SER A 20 -13.02 -4.51 8.05
C SER A 20 -11.91 -3.91 7.20
N LEU A 21 -10.97 -4.73 6.78
CA LEU A 21 -10.20 -4.53 5.57
C LEU A 21 -11.16 -4.72 4.39
N LEU A 22 -11.25 -3.75 3.48
CA LEU A 22 -12.18 -3.77 2.34
C LEU A 22 -11.47 -4.19 1.05
N SER A 23 -10.45 -3.44 0.65
CA SER A 23 -9.62 -3.76 -0.51
C SER A 23 -8.14 -3.53 -0.27
N LEU A 24 -7.31 -4.12 -1.12
CA LEU A 24 -5.86 -4.00 -1.13
C LEU A 24 -5.40 -3.63 -2.54
N GLY A 25 -4.62 -2.57 -2.63
CA GLY A 25 -3.84 -2.21 -3.81
C GLY A 25 -2.41 -2.72 -3.65
N LEU A 26 -1.95 -3.52 -4.59
CA LEU A 26 -0.65 -4.16 -4.57
C LEU A 26 0.16 -3.70 -5.78
N VAL A 27 1.35 -3.17 -5.55
CA VAL A 27 2.25 -2.70 -6.60
C VAL A 27 3.66 -3.20 -6.34
N VAL A 28 4.22 -3.98 -7.25
CA VAL A 28 5.64 -4.30 -7.22
C VAL A 28 6.42 -3.22 -7.96
N TRP A 29 7.30 -2.58 -7.24
CA TRP A 29 8.21 -1.57 -7.75
C TRP A 29 9.64 -2.12 -7.82
N ASP A 30 10.31 -1.88 -8.95
CA ASP A 30 11.72 -2.22 -9.19
C ASP A 30 12.54 -0.94 -9.34
N LYS A 31 13.75 -0.94 -8.80
CA LYS A 31 14.65 0.22 -8.78
C LYS A 31 15.05 0.74 -10.17
N ASN A 32 15.09 -0.13 -11.18
CA ASN A 32 15.51 0.20 -12.54
C ASN A 32 14.30 0.40 -13.46
N ASP A 33 13.26 -0.43 -13.29
CA ASP A 33 12.14 -0.54 -14.24
C ASP A 33 10.87 0.18 -13.74
N GLY A 34 10.87 0.70 -12.48
CA GLY A 34 9.70 1.33 -11.89
C GLY A 34 8.62 0.31 -11.52
N ILE A 35 7.36 0.61 -11.83
CA ILE A 35 6.23 -0.29 -11.53
C ILE A 35 6.21 -1.44 -12.55
N ILE A 36 6.38 -2.68 -12.07
CA ILE A 36 6.43 -3.90 -12.89
C ILE A 36 5.23 -4.82 -12.70
N TYR A 37 4.44 -4.62 -11.65
CA TYR A 37 3.20 -5.35 -11.38
C TYR A 37 2.24 -4.47 -10.60
N LYS A 38 0.93 -4.61 -10.86
CA LYS A 38 -0.12 -3.98 -10.09
C LYS A 38 -1.38 -4.83 -10.06
N LYS A 39 -2.04 -4.90 -8.92
CA LYS A 39 -3.28 -5.64 -8.72
C LYS A 39 -4.11 -4.99 -7.61
N GLU A 40 -5.42 -4.94 -7.79
CA GLU A 40 -6.35 -4.66 -6.71
C GLU A 40 -7.20 -5.89 -6.42
N VAL A 41 -7.46 -6.14 -5.14
CA VAL A 41 -8.34 -7.21 -4.71
C VAL A 41 -9.22 -6.71 -3.57
N CYS A 42 -10.46 -7.21 -3.52
CA CYS A 42 -11.41 -6.97 -2.45
C CYS A 42 -11.43 -8.17 -1.50
N GLN A 43 -11.44 -7.93 -0.20
CA GLN A 43 -11.57 -9.01 0.78
C GLN A 43 -13.00 -9.51 0.82
N LYS A 44 -13.20 -10.81 0.60
CA LYS A 44 -14.50 -11.48 0.70
C LYS A 44 -14.84 -11.73 2.17
N LEU A 45 -15.84 -11.03 2.67
CA LEU A 45 -16.37 -11.19 4.03
C LEU A 45 -17.87 -11.54 3.98
N LYS A 46 -18.36 -12.22 5.02
CA LYS A 46 -19.81 -12.45 5.20
C LYS A 46 -20.54 -11.16 5.58
N ARG A 47 -19.87 -10.29 6.31
CA ARG A 47 -20.36 -8.98 6.76
C ARG A 47 -19.18 -8.04 6.90
N TYR A 48 -19.34 -6.83 6.41
CA TYR A 48 -18.37 -5.74 6.55
C TYR A 48 -18.71 -4.89 7.77
N SER A 49 -17.72 -4.60 8.61
CA SER A 49 -17.80 -3.60 9.67
C SER A 49 -17.26 -2.29 9.13
N VAL A 50 -18.15 -1.34 8.87
CA VAL A 50 -17.84 -0.05 8.23
C VAL A 50 -18.49 1.09 8.97
N THR A 51 -17.85 2.24 9.01
CA THR A 51 -18.43 3.51 9.44
C THR A 51 -18.91 4.31 8.24
N GLN A 52 -19.85 5.24 8.45
CA GLN A 52 -20.32 6.10 7.38
C GLN A 52 -19.20 7.02 6.88
N GLU A 53 -18.39 7.53 7.81
CA GLU A 53 -17.25 8.40 7.50
C GLU A 53 -16.22 7.72 6.59
N ALA A 54 -15.96 6.42 6.79
CA ALA A 54 -15.07 5.65 5.91
C ALA A 54 -15.66 5.49 4.51
N LEU A 55 -16.96 5.17 4.41
CA LEU A 55 -17.65 5.05 3.13
C LEU A 55 -17.74 6.38 2.37
N ASP A 56 -17.89 7.50 3.07
CA ASP A 56 -17.91 8.84 2.47
C ASP A 56 -16.55 9.22 1.87
N VAL A 57 -15.46 8.62 2.35
CA VAL A 57 -14.09 8.84 1.82
C VAL A 57 -13.76 7.89 0.68
N ASN A 58 -13.94 6.58 0.90
CA ASN A 58 -13.47 5.57 -0.07
C ASN A 58 -14.54 5.11 -1.06
N HIS A 59 -15.80 5.46 -0.83
CA HIS A 59 -16.93 5.09 -1.70
C HIS A 59 -16.99 3.59 -2.03
N PHE A 60 -16.56 2.74 -1.09
CA PHE A 60 -16.45 1.30 -1.32
C PHE A 60 -17.78 0.68 -1.73
N ASP A 61 -17.78 0.03 -2.89
CA ASP A 61 -18.88 -0.78 -3.38
C ASP A 61 -18.33 -2.09 -4.00
N ILE A 62 -18.58 -3.20 -3.32
CA ILE A 62 -18.11 -4.52 -3.74
C ILE A 62 -18.66 -4.93 -5.12
N SER A 63 -19.80 -4.39 -5.53
CA SER A 63 -20.42 -4.70 -6.83
C SER A 63 -19.61 -4.19 -8.02
N LEU A 64 -18.67 -3.25 -7.80
CA LEU A 64 -17.78 -2.70 -8.81
C LEU A 64 -16.56 -3.60 -9.08
N TYR A 65 -16.30 -4.59 -8.22
CA TYR A 65 -15.18 -5.52 -8.40
C TYR A 65 -15.57 -6.71 -9.26
N ASN A 66 -14.63 -7.16 -10.10
CA ASN A 66 -14.82 -8.43 -10.78
C ASN A 66 -14.88 -9.58 -9.77
N PRO A 67 -15.77 -10.57 -9.96
CA PRO A 67 -15.86 -11.71 -9.04
C PRO A 67 -14.52 -12.44 -8.80
N SER A 68 -13.62 -12.46 -9.80
CA SER A 68 -12.28 -13.02 -9.70
C SER A 68 -11.33 -12.23 -8.78
N ASP A 69 -11.65 -10.98 -8.47
CA ASP A 69 -10.86 -10.10 -7.62
C ASP A 69 -11.43 -9.99 -6.20
N ILE A 70 -12.54 -10.66 -5.92
CA ILE A 70 -13.14 -10.79 -4.59
C ILE A 70 -12.63 -12.08 -3.95
N LEU A 71 -11.61 -11.95 -3.08
CA LEU A 71 -10.82 -13.06 -2.57
C LEU A 71 -11.03 -13.28 -1.07
N THR A 72 -11.07 -14.53 -0.64
CA THR A 72 -10.96 -14.89 0.78
C THR A 72 -9.57 -14.57 1.32
N ALA A 73 -9.40 -14.48 2.64
CA ALA A 73 -8.09 -14.25 3.27
C ALA A 73 -7.04 -15.30 2.84
N SER A 74 -7.44 -16.58 2.68
CA SER A 74 -6.53 -17.62 2.19
C SER A 74 -6.10 -17.40 0.74
N GLN A 75 -7.01 -16.97 -0.13
CA GLN A 75 -6.68 -16.66 -1.52
C GLN A 75 -5.81 -15.39 -1.63
N ILE A 76 -6.02 -14.39 -0.76
CA ILE A 76 -5.14 -13.22 -0.66
C ILE A 76 -3.74 -13.67 -0.21
N HIS A 77 -3.65 -14.58 0.75
CA HIS A 77 -2.35 -15.15 1.15
C HIS A 77 -1.65 -15.88 0.00
N GLU A 78 -2.36 -16.73 -0.75
CA GLU A 78 -1.82 -17.38 -1.95
C GLU A 78 -1.34 -16.39 -3.01
N LEU A 79 -2.07 -15.28 -3.21
CA LEU A 79 -1.63 -14.19 -4.08
C LEU A 79 -0.31 -13.57 -3.59
N PHE A 80 -0.14 -13.33 -2.30
CA PHE A 80 1.14 -12.84 -1.76
C PHE A 80 2.28 -13.85 -1.95
N LEU A 81 2.02 -15.15 -1.81
CA LEU A 81 3.02 -16.18 -2.08
C LEU A 81 3.41 -16.21 -3.58
N SER A 82 2.44 -16.11 -4.47
CA SER A 82 2.71 -16.00 -5.92
C SER A 82 3.55 -14.78 -6.27
N ILE A 83 3.23 -13.61 -5.69
CA ILE A 83 4.03 -12.38 -5.84
C ILE A 83 5.45 -12.60 -5.30
N ALA A 84 5.60 -13.28 -4.18
CA ALA A 84 6.90 -13.58 -3.58
C ALA A 84 7.74 -14.45 -4.50
N ASP A 85 7.18 -15.52 -5.04
CA ASP A 85 7.87 -16.45 -5.92
C ASP A 85 8.29 -15.80 -7.25
N GLU A 86 7.41 -14.97 -7.83
CA GLU A 86 7.66 -14.36 -9.13
C GLU A 86 8.59 -13.15 -9.06
N TYR A 87 8.36 -12.25 -8.08
CA TYR A 87 9.05 -10.96 -8.04
C TYR A 87 10.15 -10.88 -6.98
N PHE A 88 10.14 -11.74 -5.97
CA PHE A 88 11.10 -11.71 -4.84
C PHE A 88 11.77 -13.06 -4.56
N PRO A 89 12.22 -13.82 -5.57
CA PRO A 89 12.66 -15.23 -5.41
C PRO A 89 13.85 -15.42 -4.47
N THR A 90 14.64 -14.37 -4.22
CA THR A 90 15.79 -14.41 -3.30
C THR A 90 15.49 -13.94 -1.90
N MET A 91 14.26 -13.44 -1.65
CA MET A 91 13.86 -12.87 -0.38
C MET A 91 13.06 -13.86 0.45
N LYS A 92 13.36 -13.95 1.76
CA LYS A 92 12.62 -14.84 2.67
C LYS A 92 11.24 -14.30 3.04
N ARG A 93 11.02 -12.98 2.88
CA ARG A 93 9.79 -12.28 3.27
C ARG A 93 9.60 -11.07 2.38
N LEU A 94 8.35 -10.75 2.07
CA LEU A 94 7.97 -9.60 1.27
C LEU A 94 8.28 -8.28 1.98
N PRO A 95 9.05 -7.38 1.36
CA PRO A 95 9.36 -6.06 1.90
C PRO A 95 8.23 -5.08 1.60
N LEU A 96 7.39 -4.78 2.58
CA LEU A 96 6.29 -3.83 2.42
C LEU A 96 6.79 -2.39 2.34
N ALA A 97 6.11 -1.60 1.51
CA ALA A 97 6.23 -0.16 1.42
C ALA A 97 4.85 0.49 1.27
N GLY A 98 4.73 1.76 1.66
CA GLY A 98 3.47 2.51 1.55
C GLY A 98 3.60 3.93 2.08
N HIS A 99 2.49 4.64 2.20
CA HIS A 99 2.42 5.95 2.84
C HIS A 99 1.70 5.82 4.19
N ASN A 100 2.41 6.02 5.29
CA ASN A 100 1.94 5.66 6.63
C ASN A 100 1.59 4.17 6.74
N ILE A 101 2.45 3.34 6.16
CA ILE A 101 2.27 1.87 5.96
C ILE A 101 1.94 1.11 7.25
N GLN A 102 2.19 1.69 8.41
CA GLN A 102 1.81 1.10 9.70
C GLN A 102 0.30 0.88 9.82
N PHE A 103 -0.49 1.82 9.28
CA PHE A 103 -1.94 1.72 9.24
C PHE A 103 -2.38 0.49 8.42
N ASP A 104 -1.93 0.40 7.18
CA ASP A 104 -2.29 -0.69 6.26
C ASP A 104 -1.83 -2.05 6.76
N SER A 105 -0.59 -2.10 7.28
CA SER A 105 -0.03 -3.32 7.83
C SER A 105 -0.77 -3.82 9.06
N ALA A 106 -1.41 -2.93 9.84
CA ALA A 106 -2.22 -3.33 11.00
C ALA A 106 -3.49 -4.07 10.54
N PHE A 107 -4.19 -3.58 9.52
CA PHE A 107 -5.36 -4.26 8.95
C PHE A 107 -4.98 -5.59 8.29
N LEU A 108 -3.90 -5.60 7.52
CA LEU A 108 -3.39 -6.83 6.91
C LEU A 108 -3.01 -7.87 7.98
N LYS A 109 -2.37 -7.44 9.04
CA LYS A 109 -1.96 -8.30 10.16
C LYS A 109 -3.16 -8.90 10.90
N GLU A 110 -4.20 -8.09 11.15
CA GLU A 110 -5.42 -8.55 11.78
C GLU A 110 -6.14 -9.59 10.90
N MET A 111 -6.29 -9.33 9.59
CA MET A 111 -6.82 -10.31 8.64
C MET A 111 -6.07 -11.65 8.72
N TYR A 112 -4.74 -11.61 8.78
CA TYR A 112 -3.92 -12.83 8.90
C TYR A 112 -4.16 -13.57 10.21
N TYR A 113 -4.22 -12.86 11.33
CA TYR A 113 -4.43 -13.46 12.65
C TYR A 113 -5.80 -14.10 12.80
N GLU A 114 -6.86 -13.41 12.40
CA GLU A 114 -8.22 -13.95 12.42
C GLU A 114 -8.35 -15.24 11.60
N ASN A 115 -7.60 -15.37 10.52
CA ASN A 115 -7.61 -16.51 9.62
C ASN A 115 -6.47 -17.52 9.90
N LYS A 116 -5.70 -17.36 10.98
CA LYS A 116 -4.58 -18.24 11.38
C LYS A 116 -3.50 -18.39 10.31
N LEU A 117 -3.28 -17.33 9.52
CA LEU A 117 -2.28 -17.26 8.47
C LEU A 117 -0.93 -16.77 9.02
N PRO A 118 0.20 -17.15 8.42
CA PRO A 118 1.53 -16.90 8.97
C PRO A 118 2.08 -15.51 8.59
N TYR A 119 1.52 -14.42 9.13
CA TYR A 119 1.94 -13.04 8.83
C TYR A 119 3.46 -12.84 8.92
N ASP A 120 4.05 -13.22 10.07
CA ASP A 120 5.48 -13.00 10.34
C ASP A 120 6.43 -13.86 9.49
N LYS A 121 5.91 -14.87 8.79
CA LYS A 121 6.66 -15.67 7.81
C LYS A 121 6.53 -15.07 6.40
N THR A 122 5.43 -14.38 6.12
CA THR A 122 5.12 -13.81 4.80
C THR A 122 5.76 -12.42 4.62
N PHE A 123 5.67 -11.56 5.63
CA PHE A 123 6.10 -10.16 5.53
C PHE A 123 7.32 -9.84 6.38
N ALA A 124 8.17 -8.95 5.87
CA ALA A 124 9.30 -8.42 6.62
C ALA A 124 8.80 -7.45 7.71
N THR A 125 9.47 -7.44 8.85
CA THR A 125 9.13 -6.52 9.96
C THR A 125 9.55 -5.07 9.68
N ARG A 126 10.56 -4.87 8.81
CA ARG A 126 11.02 -3.55 8.40
C ARG A 126 10.27 -3.16 7.14
N MET A 127 9.68 -1.97 7.16
CA MET A 127 8.89 -1.42 6.07
C MET A 127 9.50 -0.11 5.58
N VAL A 128 9.22 0.26 4.34
CA VAL A 128 9.58 1.57 3.78
C VAL A 128 8.35 2.45 3.82
N ASP A 129 8.43 3.55 4.57
CA ASP A 129 7.33 4.49 4.75
C ASP A 129 7.64 5.82 4.07
N THR A 130 6.89 6.17 3.04
CA THR A 130 7.09 7.41 2.28
C THR A 130 6.73 8.64 3.10
N PHE A 131 5.81 8.56 4.08
CA PHE A 131 5.55 9.65 5.01
C PHE A 131 6.81 10.00 5.82
N SER A 132 7.48 8.99 6.39
CA SER A 132 8.73 9.19 7.13
C SER A 132 9.84 9.79 6.26
N LEU A 133 9.91 9.39 4.98
CA LEU A 133 10.86 9.97 4.03
C LEU A 133 10.55 11.44 3.72
N LEU A 134 9.27 11.80 3.55
CA LEU A 134 8.88 13.21 3.37
C LEU A 134 9.27 14.05 4.59
N GLN A 135 8.99 13.58 5.82
CA GLN A 135 9.40 14.26 7.05
C GLN A 135 10.91 14.47 7.10
N PHE A 136 11.69 13.46 6.72
CA PHE A 136 13.14 13.58 6.66
C PHE A 136 13.61 14.66 5.67
N LEU A 137 12.99 14.73 4.48
CA LEU A 137 13.32 15.74 3.46
C LEU A 137 12.89 17.16 3.86
N ILE A 138 11.77 17.31 4.57
CA ILE A 138 11.33 18.57 5.17
C ILE A 138 12.37 19.06 6.19
N HIS A 139 12.82 18.19 7.07
CA HIS A 139 13.85 18.55 8.08
C HIS A 139 15.22 18.87 7.48
N LEU A 140 15.48 18.47 6.24
CA LEU A 140 16.67 18.86 5.47
C LEU A 140 16.45 20.11 4.61
N ASP A 141 15.30 20.79 4.71
CA ASP A 141 14.90 21.93 3.87
C ASP A 141 14.98 21.63 2.35
N LEU A 142 14.82 20.37 1.97
CA LEU A 142 14.84 19.94 0.56
C LEU A 142 13.47 20.02 -0.11
N ILE A 143 12.40 20.01 0.67
CA ILE A 143 11.02 20.24 0.24
C ILE A 143 10.30 21.13 1.26
N PRO A 144 9.26 21.89 0.85
CA PRO A 144 8.48 22.74 1.75
C PRO A 144 7.78 21.96 2.87
N ALA A 145 7.61 22.59 4.04
CA ALA A 145 7.00 21.96 5.22
C ALA A 145 5.52 21.58 5.03
N GLU A 146 4.83 22.23 4.11
CA GLU A 146 3.42 21.97 3.76
C GLU A 146 3.21 20.61 3.09
N ILE A 147 4.29 19.98 2.57
CA ILE A 147 4.24 18.71 1.83
C ILE A 147 4.30 17.53 2.80
N ASN A 148 3.42 17.51 3.78
CA ASN A 148 3.37 16.50 4.84
C ASN A 148 2.19 15.52 4.72
N TYR A 149 1.35 15.65 3.67
CA TYR A 149 0.24 14.75 3.37
C TYR A 149 0.39 14.18 1.95
N SER A 150 -0.11 12.97 1.72
CA SER A 150 -0.01 12.28 0.43
C SER A 150 -0.54 13.14 -0.74
N THR A 151 -1.73 13.74 -0.58
CA THR A 151 -2.36 14.57 -1.63
C THR A 151 -1.46 15.74 -2.02
N VAL A 152 -0.95 16.49 -1.03
CA VAL A 152 -0.07 17.65 -1.28
C VAL A 152 1.25 17.19 -1.90
N ALA A 153 1.78 16.06 -1.46
CA ALA A 153 3.00 15.49 -2.03
C ALA A 153 2.79 15.05 -3.50
N PHE A 154 1.67 14.40 -3.81
CA PHE A 154 1.37 14.01 -5.18
C PHE A 154 1.28 15.23 -6.11
N ASP A 155 0.59 16.29 -5.68
CA ASP A 155 0.48 17.54 -6.44
C ASP A 155 1.85 18.21 -6.64
N TYR A 156 2.66 18.31 -5.58
CA TYR A 156 3.99 18.92 -5.65
C TYR A 156 4.93 18.20 -6.61
N PHE A 157 4.90 16.86 -6.63
CA PHE A 157 5.70 16.05 -7.54
C PHE A 157 5.03 15.80 -8.90
N ASN A 158 3.89 16.45 -9.20
CA ASN A 158 3.12 16.29 -10.43
C ASN A 158 2.70 14.83 -10.72
N ILE A 159 2.38 14.09 -9.68
CA ILE A 159 1.90 12.70 -9.77
C ILE A 159 0.40 12.70 -10.04
N LYS A 160 -0.01 12.13 -11.17
CA LYS A 160 -1.43 12.00 -11.53
C LYS A 160 -2.00 10.75 -10.90
N VAL A 161 -2.89 10.92 -9.93
CA VAL A 161 -3.56 9.79 -9.28
C VAL A 161 -4.79 9.39 -10.08
N ASN A 162 -4.69 8.25 -10.77
CA ASN A 162 -5.85 7.64 -11.43
C ASN A 162 -6.58 6.75 -10.42
N GLY A 163 -7.83 7.08 -10.10
CA GLY A 163 -8.60 6.36 -9.07
C GLY A 163 -8.18 6.77 -7.65
N ARG A 164 -8.20 8.07 -7.35
CA ARG A 164 -8.02 8.57 -5.98
C ARG A 164 -9.07 7.96 -5.05
N HIS A 165 -8.65 7.57 -3.84
CA HIS A 165 -9.46 6.80 -2.89
C HIS A 165 -9.87 5.42 -3.41
N THR A 166 -9.02 4.80 -4.21
CA THR A 166 -9.00 3.36 -4.42
C THR A 166 -7.64 2.84 -3.97
N ALA A 167 -7.62 1.69 -3.35
CA ALA A 167 -6.38 1.10 -2.83
C ALA A 167 -5.29 0.98 -3.92
N LEU A 168 -5.66 0.63 -5.15
CA LEU A 168 -4.70 0.53 -6.25
C LEU A 168 -4.20 1.91 -6.71
N GLY A 169 -5.11 2.89 -6.85
CA GLY A 169 -4.75 4.24 -7.29
C GLY A 169 -3.75 4.89 -6.35
N ASP A 170 -3.99 4.79 -5.05
CA ASP A 170 -3.13 5.38 -4.03
C ASP A 170 -1.82 4.60 -3.85
N SER A 171 -1.84 3.27 -4.01
CA SER A 171 -0.63 2.43 -4.02
C SER A 171 0.31 2.75 -5.20
N VAL A 172 -0.26 2.95 -6.41
CA VAL A 172 0.49 3.37 -7.60
C VAL A 172 1.10 4.75 -7.40
N ALA A 173 0.30 5.73 -6.95
CA ALA A 173 0.79 7.09 -6.71
C ALA A 173 1.91 7.12 -5.65
N THR A 174 1.80 6.29 -4.61
CA THR A 174 2.83 6.16 -3.56
C THR A 174 4.13 5.55 -4.10
N ALA A 175 4.06 4.57 -4.99
CA ALA A 175 5.24 3.99 -5.66
C ALA A 175 5.92 5.01 -6.60
N GLU A 176 5.14 5.83 -7.30
CA GLU A 176 5.64 6.93 -8.11
C GLU A 176 6.27 8.03 -7.23
N LEU A 177 5.64 8.39 -6.11
CA LEU A 177 6.20 9.33 -5.14
C LEU A 177 7.57 8.85 -4.65
N TYR A 178 7.69 7.58 -4.27
CA TYR A 178 8.96 7.01 -3.85
C TYR A 178 10.05 7.16 -4.93
N THR A 179 9.69 6.96 -6.20
CA THR A 179 10.60 7.18 -7.34
C THR A 179 11.06 8.64 -7.42
N GLN A 180 10.13 9.60 -7.26
CA GLN A 180 10.46 11.04 -7.29
C GLN A 180 11.37 11.44 -6.12
N LEU A 181 11.10 10.92 -4.91
CA LEU A 181 11.96 11.16 -3.74
C LEU A 181 13.37 10.64 -3.96
N LEU A 182 13.54 9.44 -4.53
CA LEU A 182 14.86 8.90 -4.89
C LEU A 182 15.58 9.78 -5.91
N ASN A 183 14.87 10.27 -6.94
CA ASN A 183 15.45 11.11 -7.98
C ASN A 183 15.87 12.48 -7.43
N LEU A 184 15.06 13.07 -6.54
CA LEU A 184 15.38 14.31 -5.85
C LEU A 184 16.70 14.16 -5.06
N ILE A 185 16.82 13.12 -4.24
CA ILE A 185 18.04 12.89 -3.44
C ILE A 185 19.24 12.65 -4.37
N LYS A 186 19.12 11.80 -5.40
CA LYS A 186 20.20 11.56 -6.36
C LYS A 186 20.68 12.83 -7.06
N SER A 187 19.76 13.77 -7.35
CA SER A 187 20.11 15.04 -7.98
C SER A 187 20.90 15.98 -7.07
N LYS A 188 20.72 15.88 -5.75
CA LYS A 188 21.42 16.68 -4.73
C LYS A 188 22.78 16.11 -4.35
N LEU A 189 23.05 14.85 -4.68
CA LEU A 189 24.32 14.18 -4.39
C LEU A 189 25.36 14.28 -5.55
N LYS A 190 24.95 14.85 -6.68
CA LYS A 190 25.81 15.15 -7.83
C LYS A 190 26.36 16.57 -7.72
#